data_4815df22bcdc2516ad0f2d4bffe99350
#
_entry.id   4815df22bcdc2516ad0f2d4bffe99350
#
_cell.length_a   1.000
_cell.length_b   1.000
_cell.length_c   1.000
_cell.angle_alpha   90.00
_cell.angle_beta   90.00
_cell.angle_gamma   90.00
#
_symmetry.space_group_name_H-M   'P 1'
#
loop_
_entity.id
_entity.type
_entity.pdbx_description
1 polymer ?
#
loop_
_entity_poly.entity_id
_entity_poly.type
_entity_poly.pdbx_seq_one_letter_code
_entity_poly.pdbx_strand_id
1 'polypeptide(L)'
;MISRLNKFGELNKYDIFKNIAFIAMIIDHIGYYFLPQLFFLRVIGRISAVIFAVLYGYGCKKPNNKVLCYGILTTVIVQLFIENNRFPLNILFTFYISSFLLNELEDIYNNHYWCFCLSLIILFPLTVISAVFIEYGIIMLFLMLCGRIFKKENKTQRDVISTRLIFIIYALYQIFNFNFNLFESLCVMLCFACIYLYMFDFKIQKVGFNSKIMLFISRYSLELYFIHLLILSFLARCLY
;
A
#
# COMPACT_ATOMS: atom_id res chain seq x y z
N MET A 1 -4.77 27.93 -13.01
CA MET A 1 -4.70 26.95 -11.90
C MET A 1 -6.08 26.76 -11.24
N ILE A 2 -6.80 27.78 -10.87
CA ILE A 2 -8.14 27.75 -10.22
C ILE A 2 -9.20 27.09 -11.10
N SER A 3 -9.21 27.30 -12.43
CA SER A 3 -10.16 26.68 -13.35
C SER A 3 -10.03 25.16 -13.50
N ARG A 4 -8.85 24.57 -13.23
CA ARG A 4 -8.67 23.11 -13.17
C ARG A 4 -9.18 22.51 -11.85
N LEU A 5 -9.22 23.27 -10.77
CA LEU A 5 -9.73 22.80 -9.47
C LEU A 5 -11.26 22.60 -9.48
N ASN A 6 -11.99 23.35 -10.32
CA ASN A 6 -13.43 23.14 -10.51
C ASN A 6 -13.80 21.85 -11.30
N LYS A 7 -12.79 21.17 -11.91
CA LYS A 7 -12.94 19.86 -12.55
C LYS A 7 -12.79 18.68 -11.58
N PHE A 8 -12.39 18.92 -10.34
CA PHE A 8 -12.31 17.89 -9.31
C PHE A 8 -13.72 17.64 -8.78
N GLY A 9 -14.37 16.60 -9.17
CA GLY A 9 -15.68 16.20 -8.68
C GLY A 9 -15.81 16.21 -7.13
N GLU A 10 -16.92 15.73 -6.63
CA GLU A 10 -17.17 15.63 -5.19
C GLU A 10 -16.24 14.61 -4.53
N LEU A 11 -15.86 14.89 -3.27
CA LEU A 11 -15.06 14.01 -2.44
C LEU A 11 -15.80 12.69 -2.20
N ASN A 12 -15.12 11.59 -2.33
CA ASN A 12 -15.67 10.27 -2.06
C ASN A 12 -14.81 9.49 -1.04
N LYS A 13 -15.30 8.35 -0.55
CA LYS A 13 -14.59 7.53 0.42
C LYS A 13 -13.21 7.05 -0.07
N TYR A 14 -13.05 6.80 -1.38
CA TYR A 14 -11.76 6.43 -1.96
C TYR A 14 -10.72 7.54 -1.78
N ASP A 15 -11.13 8.81 -1.96
CA ASP A 15 -10.27 9.97 -1.76
C ASP A 15 -9.86 10.11 -0.30
N ILE A 16 -10.78 9.85 0.66
CA ILE A 16 -10.49 9.89 2.10
C ILE A 16 -9.42 8.84 2.45
N PHE A 17 -9.60 7.59 2.03
CA PHE A 17 -8.62 6.53 2.31
C PHE A 17 -7.25 6.84 1.72
N LYS A 18 -7.19 7.42 0.51
CA LYS A 18 -5.93 7.89 -0.06
C LYS A 18 -5.25 8.96 0.79
N ASN A 19 -6.03 9.91 1.34
CA ASN A 19 -5.49 10.94 2.23
C ASN A 19 -4.95 10.32 3.52
N ILE A 20 -5.71 9.39 4.13
CA ILE A 20 -5.26 8.66 5.33
C ILE A 20 -3.95 7.91 5.05
N ALA A 21 -3.90 7.17 3.94
CA ALA A 21 -2.70 6.44 3.54
C ALA A 21 -1.52 7.37 3.29
N PHE A 22 -1.75 8.53 2.67
CA PHE A 22 -0.71 9.52 2.41
C PHE A 22 -0.14 10.13 3.70
N ILE A 23 -1.01 10.49 4.64
CA ILE A 23 -0.57 10.99 5.96
C ILE A 23 0.20 9.92 6.73
N ALA A 24 -0.31 8.70 6.78
CA ALA A 24 0.36 7.57 7.44
C ALA A 24 1.74 7.30 6.83
N MET A 25 1.89 7.43 5.53
CA MET A 25 3.15 7.28 4.81
C MET A 25 4.17 8.37 5.18
N ILE A 26 3.74 9.63 5.30
CA ILE A 26 4.63 10.71 5.77
C ILE A 26 5.11 10.43 7.20
N ILE A 27 4.21 9.97 8.08
CA ILE A 27 4.54 9.59 9.46
C ILE A 27 5.57 8.46 9.47
N ASP A 28 5.43 7.45 8.61
CA ASP A 28 6.40 6.35 8.47
C ASP A 28 7.80 6.86 8.10
N HIS A 29 7.89 7.73 7.09
CA HIS A 29 9.17 8.24 6.63
C HIS A 29 9.81 9.20 7.64
N ILE A 30 9.02 10.00 8.37
CA ILE A 30 9.53 10.78 9.51
C ILE A 30 10.10 9.84 10.58
N GLY A 31 9.39 8.76 10.93
CA GLY A 31 9.89 7.74 11.85
C GLY A 31 11.17 7.07 11.35
N TYR A 32 11.24 6.77 10.03
CA TYR A 32 12.40 6.13 9.43
C TYR A 32 13.64 7.02 9.45
N TYR A 33 13.53 8.27 9.00
CA TYR A 33 14.68 9.14 8.81
C TYR A 33 15.12 9.88 10.08
N PHE A 34 14.17 10.29 10.93
CA PHE A 34 14.47 11.22 12.03
C PHE A 34 14.23 10.65 13.43
N LEU A 35 13.30 9.70 13.59
CA LEU A 35 12.86 9.19 14.89
C LEU A 35 12.78 7.66 14.93
N PRO A 36 13.88 6.94 14.58
CA PRO A 36 13.86 5.47 14.46
C PRO A 36 13.53 4.76 15.79
N GLN A 37 13.74 5.40 16.93
CA GLN A 37 13.43 4.89 18.28
C GLN A 37 11.92 4.88 18.58
N LEU A 38 11.10 5.64 17.80
CA LEU A 38 9.65 5.72 18.00
C LEU A 38 8.93 4.68 17.15
N PHE A 39 8.88 3.43 17.62
CA PHE A 39 8.29 2.30 16.88
C PHE A 39 6.86 2.54 16.41
N PHE A 40 6.04 3.27 17.20
CA PHE A 40 4.64 3.49 16.86
C PHE A 40 4.46 4.30 15.56
N LEU A 41 5.43 5.15 15.18
CA LEU A 41 5.42 5.84 13.90
C LEU A 41 5.55 4.82 12.74
N ARG A 42 6.36 3.78 12.96
CA ARG A 42 6.52 2.68 12.01
C ARG A 42 5.26 1.83 11.92
N VAL A 43 4.59 1.54 13.03
CA VAL A 43 3.32 0.81 13.06
C VAL A 43 2.24 1.57 12.26
N ILE A 44 2.08 2.87 12.53
CA ILE A 44 1.13 3.72 11.80
C ILE A 44 1.49 3.74 10.30
N GLY A 45 2.76 3.85 9.99
CA GLY A 45 3.24 3.89 8.61
C GLY A 45 2.91 2.63 7.82
N ARG A 46 3.00 1.44 8.43
CA ARG A 46 2.67 0.16 7.75
C ARG A 46 1.23 0.08 7.25
N ILE A 47 0.33 0.87 7.84
CA ILE A 47 -1.07 1.02 7.40
C ILE A 47 -1.14 1.57 5.97
N SER A 48 -0.26 2.51 5.61
CA SER A 48 -0.27 3.17 4.32
C SER A 48 -0.14 2.21 3.15
N ALA A 49 0.81 1.27 3.24
CA ALA A 49 1.09 0.30 2.19
C ALA A 49 -0.12 -0.60 1.89
N VAL A 50 -0.81 -1.08 2.95
CA VAL A 50 -2.03 -1.89 2.80
C VAL A 50 -3.13 -1.09 2.11
N ILE A 51 -3.41 0.12 2.59
CA ILE A 51 -4.47 0.95 2.02
C ILE A 51 -4.17 1.26 0.55
N PHE A 52 -2.94 1.66 0.22
CA PHE A 52 -2.56 1.92 -1.17
C PHE A 52 -2.65 0.67 -2.05
N ALA A 53 -2.20 -0.50 -1.57
CA ALA A 53 -2.29 -1.75 -2.32
C ALA A 53 -3.74 -2.12 -2.61
N VAL A 54 -4.61 -2.10 -1.59
CA VAL A 54 -6.04 -2.42 -1.73
C VAL A 54 -6.73 -1.42 -2.66
N LEU A 55 -6.50 -0.10 -2.49
CA LEU A 55 -7.08 0.92 -3.36
C LEU A 55 -6.56 0.83 -4.80
N TYR A 56 -5.28 0.52 -4.97
CA TYR A 56 -4.70 0.32 -6.30
C TYR A 56 -5.36 -0.87 -6.99
N GLY A 57 -5.47 -2.03 -6.31
CA GLY A 57 -6.17 -3.20 -6.82
C GLY A 57 -7.64 -2.94 -7.13
N TYR A 58 -8.35 -2.19 -6.27
CA TYR A 58 -9.75 -1.79 -6.49
C TYR A 58 -9.96 -1.01 -7.80
N GLY A 59 -9.01 -0.10 -8.13
CA GLY A 59 -9.08 0.77 -9.32
C GLY A 59 -8.32 0.26 -10.54
N CYS A 60 -7.36 -0.64 -10.37
CA CYS A 60 -6.45 -1.08 -11.42
C CYS A 60 -7.17 -1.96 -12.45
N LYS A 61 -7.14 -1.56 -13.72
CA LYS A 61 -7.60 -2.37 -14.87
C LYS A 61 -6.43 -2.85 -15.71
N LYS A 62 -5.37 -2.05 -15.82
CA LYS A 62 -4.15 -2.31 -16.60
C LYS A 62 -2.95 -1.68 -15.89
N PRO A 63 -1.72 -2.17 -16.15
CA PRO A 63 -0.50 -1.54 -15.67
C PRO A 63 -0.46 -0.05 -16.06
N ASN A 64 -0.03 0.79 -15.12
CA ASN A 64 0.01 2.23 -15.33
C ASN A 64 1.46 2.70 -15.48
N ASN A 65 1.84 3.09 -16.69
CA ASN A 65 3.20 3.57 -16.99
C ASN A 65 3.62 4.79 -16.17
N LYS A 66 2.67 5.59 -15.69
CA LYS A 66 2.97 6.71 -14.78
C LYS A 66 3.57 6.20 -13.46
N VAL A 67 3.06 5.09 -12.92
CA VAL A 67 3.60 4.44 -11.71
C VAL A 67 5.03 3.95 -11.97
N LEU A 68 5.29 3.36 -13.13
CA LEU A 68 6.63 2.95 -13.54
C LEU A 68 7.59 4.15 -13.63
N CYS A 69 7.19 5.23 -14.30
CA CYS A 69 8.03 6.43 -14.42
C CYS A 69 8.44 7.00 -13.06
N TYR A 70 7.47 7.13 -12.13
CA TYR A 70 7.80 7.58 -10.77
C TYR A 70 8.62 6.57 -9.99
N GLY A 71 8.42 5.27 -10.20
CA GLY A 71 9.27 4.22 -9.64
C GLY A 71 10.72 4.36 -10.10
N ILE A 72 10.97 4.57 -11.39
CA ILE A 72 12.30 4.83 -11.95
C ILE A 72 12.91 6.11 -11.37
N LEU A 73 12.16 7.23 -11.37
CA LEU A 73 12.62 8.50 -10.81
C LEU A 73 13.00 8.37 -9.34
N THR A 74 12.17 7.69 -8.54
CA THR A 74 12.46 7.46 -7.11
C THR A 74 13.70 6.60 -6.94
N THR A 75 13.85 5.52 -7.70
CA THR A 75 15.04 4.67 -7.63
C THR A 75 16.30 5.43 -8.03
N VAL A 76 16.28 6.16 -9.15
CA VAL A 76 17.47 6.89 -9.63
C VAL A 76 17.81 8.03 -8.69
N ILE A 77 16.86 8.91 -8.35
CA ILE A 77 17.16 10.15 -7.61
C ILE A 77 17.28 9.88 -6.11
N VAL A 78 16.35 9.15 -5.51
CA VAL A 78 16.33 8.94 -4.06
C VAL A 78 17.24 7.78 -3.67
N GLN A 79 16.99 6.58 -4.17
CA GLN A 79 17.69 5.38 -3.72
C GLN A 79 19.17 5.37 -4.14
N LEU A 80 19.51 5.73 -5.39
CA LEU A 80 20.89 5.67 -5.87
C LEU A 80 21.70 6.90 -5.50
N PHE A 81 21.16 8.11 -5.67
CA PHE A 81 21.93 9.34 -5.46
C PHE A 81 21.87 9.90 -4.05
N ILE A 82 20.72 9.78 -3.36
CA ILE A 82 20.56 10.34 -2.01
C ILE A 82 20.86 9.30 -0.95
N GLU A 83 20.23 8.13 -0.99
CA GLU A 83 20.38 7.09 0.02
C GLU A 83 21.53 6.12 -0.24
N ASN A 84 22.05 6.11 -1.46
CA ASN A 84 23.08 5.19 -1.94
C ASN A 84 22.71 3.70 -1.83
N ASN A 85 21.42 3.41 -1.93
CA ASN A 85 20.85 2.07 -1.85
C ASN A 85 20.44 1.56 -3.23
N ARG A 86 20.68 0.27 -3.51
CA ARG A 86 20.24 -0.37 -4.76
C ARG A 86 18.97 -1.19 -4.56
N PHE A 87 18.83 -1.86 -3.43
CA PHE A 87 17.73 -2.78 -3.13
C PHE A 87 17.23 -2.58 -1.69
N PRO A 88 15.96 -2.90 -1.41
CA PRO A 88 14.92 -3.30 -2.36
C PRO A 88 14.48 -2.14 -3.27
N LEU A 89 13.99 -2.49 -4.48
CA LEU A 89 13.38 -1.50 -5.37
C LEU A 89 12.11 -0.93 -4.73
N ASN A 90 11.87 0.34 -4.96
CA ASN A 90 10.77 1.10 -4.38
C ASN A 90 9.39 0.43 -4.58
N ILE A 91 8.47 0.64 -3.63
CA ILE A 91 7.10 0.10 -3.64
C ILE A 91 6.33 0.35 -4.95
N LEU A 92 6.64 1.42 -5.69
CA LEU A 92 6.00 1.71 -6.98
C LEU A 92 6.34 0.64 -8.04
N PHE A 93 7.57 0.08 -8.01
CA PHE A 93 7.91 -1.07 -8.83
C PHE A 93 7.08 -2.30 -8.44
N THR A 94 6.90 -2.52 -7.14
CA THR A 94 6.07 -3.63 -6.65
C THR A 94 4.64 -3.51 -7.16
N PHE A 95 4.04 -2.32 -7.10
CA PHE A 95 2.70 -2.08 -7.65
C PHE A 95 2.63 -2.27 -9.16
N TYR A 96 3.64 -1.78 -9.88
CA TYR A 96 3.68 -1.92 -11.35
C TYR A 96 3.78 -3.39 -11.76
N ILE A 97 4.74 -4.14 -11.21
CA ILE A 97 4.92 -5.57 -11.50
C ILE A 97 3.67 -6.36 -11.10
N SER A 98 3.13 -6.13 -9.90
CA SER A 98 1.93 -6.80 -9.42
C SER A 98 0.72 -6.54 -10.31
N SER A 99 0.64 -5.38 -10.97
CA SER A 99 -0.49 -5.05 -11.85
C SER A 99 -0.55 -5.90 -13.12
N PHE A 100 0.57 -6.48 -13.57
CA PHE A 100 0.57 -7.44 -14.67
C PHE A 100 -0.02 -8.79 -14.26
N LEU A 101 0.30 -9.24 -13.04
CA LEU A 101 -0.08 -10.55 -12.53
C LEU A 101 -1.47 -10.56 -11.85
N LEU A 102 -2.08 -9.37 -11.66
CA LEU A 102 -3.31 -9.25 -10.89
C LEU A 102 -4.50 -9.95 -11.55
N ASN A 103 -4.58 -9.90 -12.89
CA ASN A 103 -5.68 -10.54 -13.61
C ASN A 103 -5.55 -12.07 -13.57
N GLU A 104 -4.34 -12.59 -13.74
CA GLU A 104 -4.04 -14.03 -13.63
C GLU A 104 -4.30 -14.56 -12.22
N LEU A 105 -3.92 -13.79 -11.19
CA LEU A 105 -4.22 -14.19 -9.81
C LEU A 105 -5.73 -14.14 -9.52
N GLU A 106 -6.45 -13.16 -10.06
CA GLU A 106 -7.91 -13.09 -9.94
C GLU A 106 -8.59 -14.27 -10.66
N ASP A 107 -8.08 -14.67 -11.83
CA ASP A 107 -8.55 -15.85 -12.54
C ASP A 107 -8.29 -17.14 -11.77
N ILE A 108 -7.10 -17.34 -11.24
CA ILE A 108 -6.77 -18.47 -10.36
C ILE A 108 -7.69 -18.48 -9.14
N TYR A 109 -7.93 -17.33 -8.52
CA TYR A 109 -8.84 -17.20 -7.38
C TYR A 109 -10.27 -17.63 -7.72
N ASN A 110 -10.78 -17.23 -8.88
CA ASN A 110 -12.16 -17.50 -9.27
C ASN A 110 -12.36 -18.93 -9.79
N ASN A 111 -11.46 -19.43 -10.63
CA ASN A 111 -11.60 -20.67 -11.39
C ASN A 111 -10.78 -21.84 -10.84
N HIS A 112 -9.67 -21.58 -10.15
CA HIS A 112 -8.73 -22.58 -9.65
C HIS A 112 -8.44 -22.38 -8.16
N TYR A 113 -9.49 -22.32 -7.34
CA TYR A 113 -9.37 -21.94 -5.92
C TYR A 113 -8.41 -22.81 -5.11
N TRP A 114 -8.26 -24.10 -5.44
CA TRP A 114 -7.27 -24.96 -4.80
C TRP A 114 -5.84 -24.49 -5.02
N CYS A 115 -5.53 -24.08 -6.26
CA CYS A 115 -4.21 -23.50 -6.57
C CYS A 115 -3.99 -22.20 -5.80
N PHE A 116 -5.03 -21.37 -5.65
CA PHE A 116 -4.98 -20.18 -4.82
C PHE A 116 -4.74 -20.53 -3.34
N CYS A 117 -5.41 -21.52 -2.77
CA CYS A 117 -5.16 -21.97 -1.40
C CYS A 117 -3.72 -22.46 -1.20
N LEU A 118 -3.18 -23.22 -2.14
CA LEU A 118 -1.77 -23.63 -2.12
C LEU A 118 -0.82 -22.44 -2.18
N SER A 119 -1.15 -21.43 -3.00
CA SER A 119 -0.34 -20.20 -3.07
C SER A 119 -0.31 -19.42 -1.75
N LEU A 120 -1.39 -19.45 -0.96
CA LEU A 120 -1.41 -18.82 0.37
C LEU A 120 -0.46 -19.51 1.36
N ILE A 121 -0.28 -20.83 1.26
CA ILE A 121 0.64 -21.58 2.14
C ILE A 121 2.09 -21.13 1.92
N ILE A 122 2.48 -20.94 0.65
CA ILE A 122 3.83 -20.51 0.28
C ILE A 122 4.02 -19.01 0.26
N LEU A 123 2.94 -18.23 0.48
CA LEU A 123 2.96 -16.78 0.36
C LEU A 123 3.92 -16.12 1.34
N PHE A 124 3.95 -16.56 2.59
CA PHE A 124 4.82 -15.96 3.60
C PHE A 124 6.31 -16.13 3.25
N PRO A 125 6.86 -17.36 3.05
CA PRO A 125 8.26 -17.51 2.69
C PRO A 125 8.60 -16.84 1.36
N LEU A 126 7.68 -16.87 0.39
CA LEU A 126 7.89 -16.21 -0.91
C LEU A 126 7.94 -14.69 -0.78
N THR A 127 7.16 -14.11 0.15
CA THR A 127 7.20 -12.68 0.46
C THR A 127 8.54 -12.29 1.06
N VAL A 128 9.05 -13.06 2.04
CA VAL A 128 10.36 -12.80 2.66
C VAL A 128 11.48 -12.82 1.62
N ILE A 129 11.50 -13.83 0.73
CA ILE A 129 12.49 -13.94 -0.34
C ILE A 129 12.39 -12.78 -1.33
N SER A 130 11.18 -12.47 -1.80
CA SER A 130 10.97 -11.42 -2.80
C SER A 130 11.19 -10.01 -2.25
N ALA A 131 11.02 -9.82 -0.94
CA ALA A 131 11.25 -8.53 -0.29
C ALA A 131 12.71 -8.08 -0.30
N VAL A 132 13.65 -8.97 -0.57
CA VAL A 132 15.07 -8.63 -0.82
C VAL A 132 15.22 -7.78 -2.08
N PHE A 133 14.39 -8.00 -3.09
CA PHE A 133 14.49 -7.36 -4.40
C PHE A 133 13.50 -6.21 -4.59
N ILE A 134 12.28 -6.38 -4.08
CA ILE A 134 11.18 -5.42 -4.24
C ILE A 134 10.53 -5.14 -2.87
N GLU A 135 10.29 -3.88 -2.58
CA GLU A 135 9.73 -3.46 -1.29
C GLU A 135 8.38 -4.15 -1.03
N TYR A 136 8.21 -4.73 0.16
CA TYR A 136 7.09 -5.58 0.61
C TYR A 136 6.92 -6.93 -0.12
N GLY A 137 7.70 -7.22 -1.18
CA GLY A 137 7.61 -8.50 -1.86
C GLY A 137 6.27 -8.81 -2.52
N ILE A 138 6.02 -10.11 -2.76
CA ILE A 138 4.83 -10.59 -3.51
C ILE A 138 3.50 -10.39 -2.75
N ILE A 139 3.51 -10.15 -1.44
CA ILE A 139 2.28 -9.97 -0.65
C ILE A 139 1.44 -8.78 -1.16
N MET A 140 2.08 -7.79 -1.79
CA MET A 140 1.37 -6.66 -2.38
C MET A 140 0.41 -7.08 -3.49
N LEU A 141 0.75 -8.07 -4.30
CA LEU A 141 -0.15 -8.63 -5.32
C LEU A 141 -1.42 -9.20 -4.68
N PHE A 142 -1.30 -9.92 -3.57
CA PHE A 142 -2.45 -10.49 -2.85
C PHE A 142 -3.29 -9.41 -2.15
N LEU A 143 -2.67 -8.37 -1.62
CA LEU A 143 -3.41 -7.21 -1.10
C LEU A 143 -4.16 -6.45 -2.21
N MET A 144 -3.59 -6.35 -3.41
CA MET A 144 -4.30 -5.80 -4.57
C MET A 144 -5.49 -6.68 -4.96
N LEU A 145 -5.37 -8.02 -4.87
CA LEU A 145 -6.50 -8.93 -5.07
C LEU A 145 -7.61 -8.67 -4.03
N CYS A 146 -7.26 -8.39 -2.76
CA CYS A 146 -8.27 -7.98 -1.77
C CYS A 146 -9.07 -6.76 -2.25
N GLY A 147 -8.41 -5.79 -2.89
CA GLY A 147 -9.09 -4.63 -3.48
C GLY A 147 -10.12 -5.01 -4.55
N ARG A 148 -9.81 -6.01 -5.40
CA ARG A 148 -10.76 -6.55 -6.40
C ARG A 148 -11.92 -7.25 -5.71
N ILE A 149 -11.66 -8.06 -4.69
CA ILE A 149 -12.68 -8.76 -3.92
C ILE A 149 -13.59 -7.76 -3.19
N PHE A 150 -13.03 -6.70 -2.57
CA PHE A 150 -13.82 -5.69 -1.87
C PHE A 150 -14.76 -4.90 -2.77
N LYS A 151 -14.47 -4.85 -4.06
CA LYS A 151 -15.32 -4.24 -5.07
C LYS A 151 -16.58 -5.04 -5.40
N LYS A 152 -16.60 -6.35 -5.11
CA LYS A 152 -17.76 -7.19 -5.37
C LYS A 152 -18.96 -6.73 -4.52
N GLU A 153 -20.15 -6.68 -5.11
CA GLU A 153 -21.38 -6.35 -4.39
C GLU A 153 -21.78 -7.48 -3.44
N ASN A 154 -21.78 -8.72 -3.95
CA ASN A 154 -22.09 -9.93 -3.19
C ASN A 154 -20.80 -10.68 -2.87
N LYS A 155 -20.35 -10.58 -1.62
CA LYS A 155 -19.16 -11.28 -1.14
C LYS A 155 -19.56 -12.64 -0.59
N THR A 156 -18.88 -13.67 -1.03
CA THR A 156 -19.05 -15.04 -0.56
C THR A 156 -18.27 -15.30 0.74
N GLN A 157 -18.57 -16.37 1.43
CA GLN A 157 -17.77 -16.80 2.61
C GLN A 157 -16.32 -17.06 2.22
N ARG A 158 -16.07 -17.57 1.00
CA ARG A 158 -14.73 -17.72 0.43
C ARG A 158 -13.98 -16.39 0.34
N ASP A 159 -14.66 -15.32 -0.12
CA ASP A 159 -14.08 -13.98 -0.19
C ASP A 159 -13.66 -13.46 1.19
N VAL A 160 -14.50 -13.68 2.21
CA VAL A 160 -14.22 -13.30 3.61
C VAL A 160 -13.00 -14.03 4.15
N ILE A 161 -12.94 -15.34 4.00
CA ILE A 161 -11.84 -16.18 4.54
C ILE A 161 -10.54 -15.82 3.85
N SER A 162 -10.53 -15.77 2.51
CA SER A 162 -9.31 -15.49 1.73
C SER A 162 -8.73 -14.13 2.06
N THR A 163 -9.56 -13.09 2.12
CA THR A 163 -9.06 -11.74 2.42
C THR A 163 -8.57 -11.61 3.87
N ARG A 164 -9.22 -12.26 4.84
CA ARG A 164 -8.74 -12.33 6.23
C ARG A 164 -7.37 -13.00 6.32
N LEU A 165 -7.19 -14.14 5.65
CA LEU A 165 -5.92 -14.86 5.64
C LEU A 165 -4.79 -14.00 5.05
N ILE A 166 -5.03 -13.30 3.94
CA ILE A 166 -4.05 -12.40 3.34
C ILE A 166 -3.65 -11.28 4.31
N PHE A 167 -4.60 -10.66 5.01
CA PHE A 167 -4.31 -9.62 5.99
C PHE A 167 -3.53 -10.15 7.21
N ILE A 168 -3.85 -11.37 7.67
CA ILE A 168 -3.10 -12.04 8.75
C ILE A 168 -1.67 -12.34 8.29
N ILE A 169 -1.48 -12.90 7.09
CA ILE A 169 -0.15 -13.19 6.55
C ILE A 169 0.67 -11.90 6.41
N TYR A 170 0.05 -10.80 5.96
CA TYR A 170 0.71 -9.51 5.91
C TYR A 170 1.11 -8.99 7.30
N ALA A 171 0.24 -9.10 8.28
CA ALA A 171 0.54 -8.70 9.66
C ALA A 171 1.72 -9.51 10.23
N LEU A 172 1.72 -10.83 10.04
CA LEU A 172 2.82 -11.71 10.45
C LEU A 172 4.13 -11.34 9.75
N TYR A 173 4.07 -11.05 8.44
CA TYR A 173 5.23 -10.57 7.70
C TYR A 173 5.80 -9.27 8.28
N GLN A 174 4.96 -8.30 8.65
CA GLN A 174 5.42 -7.04 9.27
C GLN A 174 6.05 -7.29 10.64
N ILE A 175 5.42 -8.13 11.47
CA ILE A 175 5.96 -8.49 12.78
C ILE A 175 7.34 -9.16 12.64
N PHE A 176 7.48 -10.10 11.71
CA PHE A 176 8.74 -10.78 11.43
C PHE A 176 9.82 -9.81 10.91
N ASN A 177 9.45 -8.95 9.94
CA ASN A 177 10.41 -8.06 9.28
C ASN A 177 10.96 -6.96 10.20
N PHE A 178 10.17 -6.51 11.19
CA PHE A 178 10.56 -5.44 12.12
C PHE A 178 10.95 -5.94 13.52
N ASN A 179 10.93 -7.25 13.77
CA ASN A 179 11.26 -7.87 15.06
C ASN A 179 10.49 -7.21 16.22
N PHE A 180 9.21 -6.93 16.03
CA PHE A 180 8.37 -6.31 17.06
C PHE A 180 8.25 -7.20 18.30
N ASN A 181 8.28 -6.58 19.47
CA ASN A 181 7.99 -7.26 20.72
C ASN A 181 6.50 -7.67 20.81
N LEU A 182 6.12 -8.40 21.86
CA LEU A 182 4.75 -8.92 22.00
C LEU A 182 3.69 -7.80 21.98
N PHE A 183 3.92 -6.71 22.71
CA PHE A 183 2.98 -5.59 22.78
C PHE A 183 2.84 -4.90 21.41
N GLU A 184 3.95 -4.61 20.76
CA GLU A 184 3.98 -4.03 19.41
C GLU A 184 3.28 -4.92 18.38
N SER A 185 3.51 -6.23 18.47
CA SER A 185 2.85 -7.23 17.62
C SER A 185 1.33 -7.22 17.78
N LEU A 186 0.84 -7.13 19.02
CA LEU A 186 -0.59 -7.00 19.30
C LEU A 186 -1.15 -5.70 18.71
N CYS A 187 -0.45 -4.58 18.86
CA CYS A 187 -0.84 -3.30 18.24
C CYS A 187 -0.94 -3.42 16.72
N VAL A 188 0.04 -4.04 16.07
CA VAL A 188 0.04 -4.27 14.62
C VAL A 188 -1.16 -5.11 14.19
N MET A 189 -1.41 -6.22 14.87
CA MET A 189 -2.56 -7.09 14.57
C MET A 189 -3.89 -6.36 14.72
N LEU A 190 -4.07 -5.59 15.80
CA LEU A 190 -5.28 -4.79 16.03
C LEU A 190 -5.46 -3.71 14.95
N CYS A 191 -4.40 -3.00 14.59
CA CYS A 191 -4.45 -1.99 13.53
C CYS A 191 -4.90 -2.59 12.19
N PHE A 192 -4.33 -3.73 11.79
CA PHE A 192 -4.73 -4.37 10.53
C PHE A 192 -6.11 -4.99 10.59
N ALA A 193 -6.55 -5.51 11.73
CA ALA A 193 -7.93 -5.96 11.92
C ALA A 193 -8.93 -4.80 11.75
N CYS A 194 -8.66 -3.65 12.35
CA CYS A 194 -9.48 -2.45 12.18
C CYS A 194 -9.54 -1.99 10.71
N ILE A 195 -8.38 -1.93 10.03
CA ILE A 195 -8.33 -1.55 8.62
C ILE A 195 -9.11 -2.55 7.76
N TYR A 196 -8.94 -3.85 8.01
CA TYR A 196 -9.68 -4.89 7.31
C TYR A 196 -11.19 -4.68 7.44
N LEU A 197 -11.71 -4.51 8.68
CA LEU A 197 -13.14 -4.29 8.93
C LEU A 197 -13.67 -3.06 8.20
N TYR A 198 -12.90 -1.96 8.23
CA TYR A 198 -13.29 -0.72 7.55
C TYR A 198 -13.27 -0.84 6.02
N MET A 199 -12.29 -1.58 5.45
CA MET A 199 -12.14 -1.72 4.00
C MET A 199 -12.98 -2.85 3.42
N PHE A 200 -13.34 -3.85 4.19
CA PHE A 200 -14.12 -4.99 3.71
C PHE A 200 -15.50 -4.57 3.18
N ASP A 201 -16.18 -3.63 3.87
CA ASP A 201 -17.48 -3.07 3.45
C ASP A 201 -17.33 -1.77 2.67
N PHE A 202 -16.11 -1.55 2.13
CA PHE A 202 -15.82 -0.34 1.39
C PHE A 202 -16.64 -0.27 0.10
N LYS A 203 -17.43 0.80 -0.02
CA LYS A 203 -18.12 1.20 -1.25
C LYS A 203 -17.75 2.64 -1.56
N ILE A 204 -17.54 2.94 -2.84
CA ILE A 204 -17.34 4.31 -3.27
C ILE A 204 -18.65 5.06 -3.09
N GLN A 205 -18.73 5.90 -2.09
CA GLN A 205 -19.88 6.75 -1.77
C GLN A 205 -19.40 8.19 -1.68
N LYS A 206 -20.24 9.12 -2.13
CA LYS A 206 -20.02 10.55 -1.94
C LYS A 206 -20.04 10.88 -0.45
N VAL A 207 -19.19 11.82 -0.05
CA VAL A 207 -19.11 12.29 1.32
C VAL A 207 -19.75 13.68 1.34
N GLY A 208 -20.60 13.93 2.33
CA GLY A 208 -21.40 15.15 2.41
C GLY A 208 -20.59 16.43 2.67
N PHE A 209 -19.28 16.31 2.80
CA PHE A 209 -18.38 17.45 2.95
C PHE A 209 -17.36 17.47 1.80
N ASN A 210 -16.95 18.65 1.37
CA ASN A 210 -16.05 18.83 0.25
C ASN A 210 -14.82 19.64 0.66
N SER A 211 -13.61 19.05 0.51
CA SER A 211 -12.33 19.71 0.78
C SER A 211 -11.45 19.69 -0.46
N LYS A 212 -11.12 20.90 -0.97
CA LYS A 212 -10.22 21.04 -2.13
C LYS A 212 -8.82 20.48 -1.86
N ILE A 213 -8.33 20.58 -0.61
CA ILE A 213 -7.03 20.07 -0.20
C ILE A 213 -7.02 18.54 -0.27
N MET A 214 -8.04 17.87 0.28
CA MET A 214 -8.14 16.42 0.25
C MET A 214 -8.27 15.89 -1.18
N LEU A 215 -9.03 16.56 -2.04
CA LEU A 215 -9.12 16.22 -3.45
C LEU A 215 -7.78 16.40 -4.17
N PHE A 216 -7.03 17.46 -3.87
CA PHE A 216 -5.71 17.69 -4.41
C PHE A 216 -4.75 16.58 -4.00
N ILE A 217 -4.66 16.23 -2.70
CA ILE A 217 -3.79 15.15 -2.20
C ILE A 217 -4.17 13.82 -2.86
N SER A 218 -5.47 13.49 -2.94
CA SER A 218 -5.90 12.24 -3.56
C SER A 218 -5.52 12.15 -5.04
N ARG A 219 -5.67 13.24 -5.80
CA ARG A 219 -5.41 13.26 -7.26
C ARG A 219 -3.93 13.26 -7.59
N TYR A 220 -3.11 13.90 -6.78
CA TYR A 220 -1.68 14.03 -6.96
C TYR A 220 -0.86 13.18 -5.98
N SER A 221 -1.48 12.13 -5.41
CA SER A 221 -0.84 11.28 -4.40
C SER A 221 0.49 10.67 -4.87
N LEU A 222 0.63 10.36 -6.15
CA LEU A 222 1.85 9.77 -6.73
C LEU A 222 2.97 10.82 -6.85
N GLU A 223 2.65 12.02 -7.33
CA GLU A 223 3.58 13.14 -7.40
C GLU A 223 4.03 13.57 -6.00
N LEU A 224 3.09 13.66 -5.09
CA LEU A 224 3.35 14.03 -3.70
C LEU A 224 4.19 12.95 -3.00
N TYR A 225 3.98 11.65 -3.33
CA TYR A 225 4.83 10.56 -2.86
C TYR A 225 6.29 10.78 -3.26
N PHE A 226 6.55 11.08 -4.52
CA PHE A 226 7.91 11.34 -5.00
C PHE A 226 8.53 12.57 -4.32
N ILE A 227 7.79 13.69 -4.28
CA ILE A 227 8.27 14.96 -3.73
C ILE A 227 8.63 14.83 -2.25
N HIS A 228 7.76 14.20 -1.43
CA HIS A 228 8.04 14.10 0.00
C HIS A 228 9.23 13.18 0.29
N LEU A 229 9.39 12.08 -0.46
CA LEU A 229 10.57 11.22 -0.34
C LEU A 229 11.84 11.99 -0.69
N LEU A 230 11.84 12.73 -1.79
CA LEU A 230 12.97 13.56 -2.20
C LEU A 230 13.37 14.56 -1.09
N ILE A 231 12.37 15.25 -0.51
CA ILE A 231 12.62 16.24 0.54
C ILE A 231 13.16 15.58 1.81
N LEU A 232 12.50 14.52 2.30
CA LEU A 232 12.87 13.89 3.57
C LEU A 232 14.22 13.18 3.50
N SER A 233 14.51 12.46 2.42
CA SER A 233 15.79 11.79 2.23
C SER A 233 16.94 12.79 2.03
N PHE A 234 16.71 13.90 1.31
CA PHE A 234 17.69 14.97 1.20
C PHE A 234 17.98 15.64 2.55
N LEU A 235 16.92 15.98 3.32
CA LEU A 235 17.10 16.57 4.65
C LEU A 235 17.83 15.62 5.60
N ALA A 236 17.50 14.32 5.57
CA ALA A 236 18.19 13.33 6.38
C ALA A 236 19.70 13.30 6.04
N ARG A 237 20.04 13.29 4.76
CA ARG A 237 21.45 13.31 4.32
C ARG A 237 22.21 14.59 4.69
N CYS A 238 21.52 15.73 4.81
CA CYS A 238 22.14 16.98 5.25
C CYS A 238 22.34 17.07 6.77
N LEU A 239 21.57 16.31 7.54
CA LEU A 239 21.60 16.35 9.00
C LEU A 239 22.51 15.29 9.62
N TYR A 240 22.79 14.22 8.89
CA TYR A 240 23.63 13.09 9.31
C TYR A 240 24.75 12.82 8.29
#